data_625a15fc19e7a45e5507846ac969d4cd
#
_entry.id   625a15fc19e7a45e5507846ac969d4cd
#
_cell.length_a   1.000
_cell.length_b   1.000
_cell.length_c   1.000
_cell.angle_alpha   90.00
_cell.angle_beta   90.00
_cell.angle_gamma   90.00
#
_symmetry.space_group_name_H-M   'P 1'
#
loop_
_entity.id
_entity.type
_entity.pdbx_description
1 polymer ?
#
loop_
_entity_poly.entity_id
_entity_poly.type
_entity_poly.pdbx_seq_one_letter_code
_entity_poly.pdbx_strand_id
1 'polypeptide(L)'
;MKYTEEIFNILSKGGFISANSVSPAIKRYYDAIEEDLTDYYEYYKGIGFYLEGGDGYYMFTRQEAKVDLERKLEAVMKWIDYLSFLKTYDATFGPGFKFRPADIEVQISCQMELKDKASKLFQDKKKYNEVVEKLVFELEKAGMIELENEHDNTYKVLTAFHYMEDLVDCITTVSYTHL
;
A
#
# COMPACT_ATOMS: atom_id res chain seq x y z
N MET A 1 -6.33 1.92 27.18
CA MET A 1 -5.71 2.07 25.84
C MET A 1 -4.21 2.34 25.98
N LYS A 2 -3.41 1.73 25.16
CA LYS A 2 -1.95 1.92 25.10
C LYS A 2 -1.55 2.44 23.73
N TYR A 3 -0.40 3.06 23.62
CA TYR A 3 0.19 3.49 22.34
C TYR A 3 -0.65 4.48 21.55
N THR A 4 -1.48 5.28 22.21
CA THR A 4 -2.37 6.25 21.52
C THR A 4 -1.62 7.29 20.72
N GLU A 5 -0.48 7.77 21.24
CA GLU A 5 0.38 8.72 20.54
C GLU A 5 1.08 8.11 19.35
N GLU A 6 1.67 6.93 19.52
CA GLU A 6 2.43 6.25 18.47
C GLU A 6 1.50 5.85 17.30
N ILE A 7 0.33 5.32 17.63
CA ILE A 7 -0.71 4.98 16.63
C ILE A 7 -1.15 6.25 15.89
N PHE A 8 -1.43 7.32 16.64
CA PHE A 8 -1.82 8.59 16.03
C PHE A 8 -0.74 9.16 15.10
N ASN A 9 0.53 9.09 15.51
CA ASN A 9 1.64 9.58 14.70
C ASN A 9 1.79 8.85 13.36
N ILE A 10 1.43 7.58 13.31
CA ILE A 10 1.45 6.82 12.07
C ILE A 10 0.22 7.15 11.21
N LEU A 11 -0.97 7.01 11.79
CA LEU A 11 -2.22 7.09 11.03
C LEU A 11 -2.57 8.51 10.59
N SER A 12 -2.22 9.53 11.39
CA SER A 12 -2.51 10.93 11.06
C SER A 12 -1.71 11.45 9.86
N LYS A 13 -0.60 10.81 9.54
CA LYS A 13 0.23 11.12 8.38
C LYS A 13 -0.20 10.36 7.12
N GLY A 14 -1.33 9.66 7.16
CA GLY A 14 -1.81 8.84 6.06
C GLY A 14 -1.21 7.44 6.01
N GLY A 15 -0.54 7.01 7.09
CA GLY A 15 0.04 5.68 7.20
C GLY A 15 -0.99 4.60 7.52
N PHE A 16 -0.52 3.35 7.52
CA PHE A 16 -1.30 2.17 7.87
C PHE A 16 -0.62 1.41 9.00
N ILE A 17 -1.44 0.70 9.79
CA ILE A 17 -0.97 -0.28 10.75
C ILE A 17 -1.41 -1.65 10.25
N SER A 18 -0.45 -2.44 9.77
CA SER A 18 -0.69 -3.75 9.16
C SER A 18 -0.41 -4.89 10.14
N ALA A 19 -1.30 -5.87 10.19
CA ALA A 19 -1.21 -7.03 11.08
C ALA A 19 0.06 -7.85 10.83
N ASN A 20 0.52 -7.92 9.59
CA ASN A 20 1.68 -8.72 9.19
C ASN A 20 2.97 -7.90 9.08
N SER A 21 3.05 -6.72 9.68
CA SER A 21 4.28 -5.91 9.72
C SER A 21 5.46 -6.73 10.26
N VAL A 22 6.65 -6.49 9.73
CA VAL A 22 7.89 -7.08 10.25
C VAL A 22 8.34 -6.39 11.55
N SER A 23 7.80 -5.20 11.85
CA SER A 23 8.10 -4.45 13.07
C SER A 23 7.31 -5.00 14.25
N PRO A 24 7.99 -5.47 15.34
CA PRO A 24 7.30 -5.89 16.55
C PRO A 24 6.46 -4.77 17.19
N ALA A 25 6.88 -3.52 17.07
CA ALA A 25 6.14 -2.38 17.58
C ALA A 25 4.81 -2.20 16.85
N ILE A 26 4.82 -2.23 15.52
CA ILE A 26 3.61 -2.10 14.70
C ILE A 26 2.64 -3.25 14.98
N LYS A 27 3.13 -4.47 15.15
CA LYS A 27 2.29 -5.62 15.54
C LYS A 27 1.59 -5.38 16.88
N ARG A 28 2.32 -4.84 17.85
CA ARG A 28 1.72 -4.50 19.16
C ARG A 28 0.65 -3.43 19.04
N TYR A 29 0.84 -2.44 18.16
CA TYR A 29 -0.17 -1.42 17.92
C TYR A 29 -1.43 -2.00 17.27
N TYR A 30 -1.25 -2.88 16.30
CA TYR A 30 -2.36 -3.59 15.67
C TYR A 30 -3.16 -4.40 16.72
N ASP A 31 -2.47 -5.20 17.53
CA ASP A 31 -3.11 -6.03 18.56
C ASP A 31 -3.83 -5.18 19.61
N ALA A 32 -3.23 -4.04 20.00
CA ALA A 32 -3.86 -3.14 20.96
C ALA A 32 -5.17 -2.55 20.42
N ILE A 33 -5.21 -2.18 19.14
CA ILE A 33 -6.44 -1.69 18.50
C ILE A 33 -7.50 -2.80 18.46
N GLU A 34 -7.09 -4.03 18.09
CA GLU A 34 -8.01 -5.17 18.07
C GLU A 34 -8.66 -5.46 19.42
N GLU A 35 -7.88 -5.34 20.50
CA GLU A 35 -8.37 -5.59 21.86
C GLU A 35 -9.39 -4.54 22.32
N ASP A 36 -9.17 -3.27 22.00
CA ASP A 36 -9.97 -2.13 22.50
C ASP A 36 -10.53 -1.27 21.37
N LEU A 37 -10.96 -1.87 20.27
CA LEU A 37 -11.34 -1.16 19.03
C LEU A 37 -12.33 -0.01 19.28
N THR A 38 -13.38 -0.24 20.06
CA THR A 38 -14.39 0.76 20.36
C THR A 38 -13.79 1.98 21.08
N ASP A 39 -12.89 1.74 22.03
CA ASP A 39 -12.26 2.82 22.80
C ASP A 39 -11.33 3.65 21.94
N TYR A 40 -10.53 3.03 21.07
CA TYR A 40 -9.69 3.74 20.11
C TYR A 40 -10.51 4.54 19.10
N TYR A 41 -11.58 3.96 18.59
CA TYR A 41 -12.49 4.64 17.66
C TYR A 41 -13.07 5.90 18.29
N GLU A 42 -13.65 5.80 19.49
CA GLU A 42 -14.24 6.94 20.19
C GLU A 42 -13.21 8.00 20.56
N TYR A 43 -12.02 7.58 21.00
CA TYR A 43 -10.94 8.49 21.34
C TYR A 43 -10.51 9.35 20.14
N TYR A 44 -10.23 8.74 19.00
CA TYR A 44 -9.77 9.48 17.81
C TYR A 44 -10.90 10.28 17.16
N LYS A 45 -12.12 9.78 17.21
CA LYS A 45 -13.30 10.51 16.75
C LYS A 45 -13.44 11.85 17.48
N GLY A 46 -13.14 11.88 18.77
CA GLY A 46 -13.19 13.07 19.59
C GLY A 46 -12.26 14.19 19.11
N ILE A 47 -11.23 13.87 18.36
CA ILE A 47 -10.28 14.83 17.78
C ILE A 47 -10.38 14.92 16.25
N GLY A 48 -11.47 14.40 15.66
CA GLY A 48 -11.77 14.54 14.24
C GLY A 48 -11.14 13.52 13.32
N PHE A 49 -10.66 12.39 13.84
CA PHE A 49 -10.08 11.30 13.06
C PHE A 49 -10.94 10.05 13.18
N TYR A 50 -11.25 9.43 12.05
CA TYR A 50 -12.08 8.24 12.03
C TYR A 50 -11.21 7.01 11.78
N LEU A 51 -11.12 6.15 12.81
CA LEU A 51 -10.40 4.89 12.70
C LEU A 51 -11.20 3.92 11.85
N GLU A 52 -10.61 3.44 10.76
CA GLU A 52 -11.23 2.50 9.86
C GLU A 52 -10.36 1.25 9.73
N GLY A 53 -10.98 0.09 9.87
CA GLY A 53 -10.34 -1.20 9.72
C GLY A 53 -10.72 -1.85 8.41
N GLY A 54 -9.73 -2.49 7.78
CA GLY A 54 -9.91 -3.37 6.64
C GLY A 54 -9.47 -4.78 6.97
N ASP A 55 -9.15 -5.55 5.94
CA ASP A 55 -8.64 -6.91 6.09
C ASP A 55 -7.17 -6.89 6.54
N GLY A 56 -6.96 -6.96 7.86
CA GLY A 56 -5.65 -7.01 8.48
C GLY A 56 -4.92 -5.66 8.56
N TYR A 57 -5.61 -4.54 8.50
CA TYR A 57 -5.00 -3.23 8.64
C TYR A 57 -5.94 -2.20 9.28
N TYR A 58 -5.35 -1.10 9.77
CA TYR A 58 -6.08 0.09 10.23
C TYR A 58 -5.52 1.34 9.57
N MET A 59 -6.40 2.31 9.34
CA MET A 59 -6.08 3.62 8.78
C MET A 59 -7.02 4.68 9.38
N PHE A 60 -6.70 5.95 9.17
CA PHE A 60 -7.63 7.04 9.45
C PHE A 60 -8.29 7.53 8.17
N THR A 61 -9.59 7.86 8.27
CA THR A 61 -10.31 8.62 7.26
C THR A 61 -10.66 9.99 7.82
N ARG A 62 -10.81 10.98 6.94
CA ARG A 62 -11.29 12.33 7.28
C ARG A 62 -12.33 12.75 6.25
N GLN A 63 -13.22 13.66 6.67
CA GLN A 63 -13.98 14.43 5.69
C GLN A 63 -13.01 15.40 5.01
N GLU A 64 -12.91 15.31 3.69
CA GLU A 64 -11.96 16.10 2.91
C GLU A 64 -12.67 17.03 1.94
N ALA A 65 -12.01 18.18 1.64
CA ALA A 65 -12.46 19.08 0.59
C ALA A 65 -12.40 18.39 -0.78
N LYS A 66 -13.24 18.81 -1.72
CA LYS A 66 -13.30 18.26 -3.08
C LYS A 66 -11.94 18.25 -3.77
N VAL A 67 -11.13 19.29 -3.58
CA VAL A 67 -9.78 19.38 -4.17
C VAL A 67 -8.85 18.28 -3.64
N ASP A 68 -8.93 17.95 -2.36
CA ASP A 68 -8.12 16.90 -1.75
C ASP A 68 -8.56 15.52 -2.23
N LEU A 69 -9.86 15.31 -2.43
CA LEU A 69 -10.42 14.10 -3.02
C LEU A 69 -9.93 13.90 -4.47
N GLU A 70 -9.89 14.98 -5.27
CA GLU A 70 -9.38 14.94 -6.64
C GLU A 70 -7.89 14.56 -6.68
N ARG A 71 -7.07 15.14 -5.80
CA ARG A 71 -5.66 14.78 -5.68
C ARG A 71 -5.46 13.32 -5.27
N LYS A 72 -6.28 12.81 -4.35
CA LYS A 72 -6.26 11.40 -3.97
C LYS A 72 -6.64 10.50 -5.13
N LEU A 73 -7.64 10.89 -5.91
CA LEU A 73 -8.04 10.15 -7.10
C LEU A 73 -6.90 10.07 -8.11
N GLU A 74 -6.23 11.18 -8.39
CA GLU A 74 -5.06 11.21 -9.28
C GLU A 74 -3.94 10.29 -8.77
N ALA A 75 -3.67 10.33 -7.45
CA ALA A 75 -2.67 9.46 -6.84
C ALA A 75 -3.05 7.99 -6.99
N VAL A 76 -4.32 7.64 -6.81
CA VAL A 76 -4.82 6.27 -6.95
C VAL A 76 -4.75 5.79 -8.40
N MET A 77 -4.92 6.67 -9.38
CA MET A 77 -4.81 6.33 -10.81
C MET A 77 -3.45 5.71 -11.14
N LYS A 78 -2.37 6.15 -10.50
CA LYS A 78 -1.04 5.54 -10.65
C LYS A 78 -1.02 4.07 -10.22
N TRP A 79 -1.80 3.74 -9.21
CA TRP A 79 -1.85 2.40 -8.64
C TRP A 79 -2.47 1.38 -9.58
N ILE A 80 -3.33 1.81 -10.50
CA ILE A 80 -3.84 0.94 -11.57
C ILE A 80 -2.68 0.34 -12.36
N ASP A 81 -1.74 1.20 -12.77
CA ASP A 81 -0.56 0.76 -13.53
C ASP A 81 0.39 -0.07 -12.67
N TYR A 82 0.61 0.33 -11.41
CA TYR A 82 1.47 -0.42 -10.50
C TYR A 82 0.91 -1.82 -10.23
N LEU A 83 -0.39 -1.95 -9.94
CA LEU A 83 -1.02 -3.24 -9.70
C LEU A 83 -1.03 -4.10 -10.96
N SER A 84 -1.32 -3.51 -12.11
CA SER A 84 -1.26 -4.22 -13.40
C SER A 84 0.13 -4.80 -13.64
N PHE A 85 1.18 -4.02 -13.42
CA PHE A 85 2.57 -4.48 -13.54
C PHE A 85 2.88 -5.62 -12.57
N LEU A 86 2.56 -5.43 -11.28
CA LEU A 86 2.85 -6.41 -10.24
C LEU A 86 2.12 -7.74 -10.46
N LYS A 87 0.84 -7.69 -10.83
CA LYS A 87 0.05 -8.89 -11.13
C LYS A 87 0.51 -9.59 -12.43
N THR A 88 1.07 -8.85 -13.37
CA THR A 88 1.71 -9.44 -14.56
C THR A 88 3.01 -10.12 -14.19
N TYR A 89 3.80 -9.54 -13.27
CA TYR A 89 5.00 -10.17 -12.74
C TYR A 89 4.67 -11.50 -12.05
N ASP A 90 3.69 -11.51 -11.16
CA ASP A 90 3.19 -12.70 -10.50
C ASP A 90 1.71 -12.48 -10.12
N ALA A 91 0.82 -13.33 -10.62
CA ALA A 91 -0.61 -13.24 -10.39
C ALA A 91 -0.98 -13.36 -8.90
N THR A 92 -0.13 -13.96 -8.08
CA THR A 92 -0.31 -14.13 -6.63
C THR A 92 0.26 -12.96 -5.82
N PHE A 93 0.80 -11.93 -6.48
CA PHE A 93 1.31 -10.74 -5.78
C PHE A 93 0.20 -10.11 -4.94
N GLY A 94 0.37 -10.12 -3.63
CA GLY A 94 -0.62 -9.65 -2.68
C GLY A 94 -0.11 -9.80 -1.25
N PRO A 95 -0.94 -9.55 -0.24
CA PRO A 95 -0.53 -9.62 1.16
C PRO A 95 0.16 -10.93 1.54
N GLY A 96 1.32 -10.81 2.17
CA GLY A 96 2.17 -11.94 2.53
C GLY A 96 3.14 -12.42 1.47
N PHE A 97 2.99 -11.98 0.22
CA PHE A 97 3.92 -12.31 -0.87
C PHE A 97 5.31 -11.73 -0.57
N LYS A 98 6.35 -12.47 -0.89
CA LYS A 98 7.74 -12.06 -0.72
C LYS A 98 8.43 -11.99 -2.06
N PHE A 99 9.24 -10.97 -2.26
CA PHE A 99 9.96 -10.77 -3.52
C PHE A 99 11.29 -10.06 -3.31
N ARG A 100 12.17 -10.24 -4.26
CA ARG A 100 13.42 -9.46 -4.36
C ARG A 100 13.35 -8.58 -5.60
N PRO A 101 13.68 -7.30 -5.52
CA PRO A 101 13.66 -6.40 -6.67
C PRO A 101 14.48 -6.92 -7.86
N ALA A 102 15.62 -7.57 -7.60
CA ALA A 102 16.45 -8.17 -8.64
C ALA A 102 15.71 -9.23 -9.47
N ASP A 103 14.81 -10.00 -8.87
CA ASP A 103 14.03 -11.02 -9.58
C ASP A 103 13.01 -10.36 -10.54
N ILE A 104 12.44 -9.22 -10.15
CA ILE A 104 11.55 -8.43 -11.02
C ILE A 104 12.34 -7.91 -12.24
N GLU A 105 13.53 -7.39 -12.03
CA GLU A 105 14.42 -6.90 -13.10
C GLU A 105 14.72 -8.01 -14.12
N VAL A 106 15.03 -9.20 -13.64
CA VAL A 106 15.28 -10.36 -14.51
C VAL A 106 14.05 -10.70 -15.34
N GLN A 107 12.87 -10.72 -14.73
CA GLN A 107 11.62 -11.04 -15.43
C GLN A 107 11.24 -9.99 -16.47
N ILE A 108 11.51 -8.72 -16.25
CA ILE A 108 11.30 -7.66 -17.26
C ILE A 108 12.10 -7.98 -18.52
N SER A 109 13.33 -8.48 -18.36
CA SER A 109 14.19 -8.85 -19.50
C SER A 109 13.68 -10.05 -20.29
N CYS A 110 12.88 -10.93 -19.65
CA CYS A 110 12.46 -12.20 -20.22
C CYS A 110 11.02 -12.21 -20.78
N GLN A 111 10.18 -11.27 -20.35
CA GLN A 111 8.75 -11.25 -20.70
C GLN A 111 8.37 -9.95 -21.42
N MET A 112 7.88 -10.07 -22.64
CA MET A 112 7.50 -8.94 -23.48
C MET A 112 6.40 -8.09 -22.84
N GLU A 113 5.36 -8.71 -22.31
CA GLU A 113 4.24 -7.99 -21.66
C GLU A 113 4.70 -7.19 -20.44
N LEU A 114 5.55 -7.77 -19.60
CA LEU A 114 6.09 -7.11 -18.43
C LEU A 114 7.00 -5.95 -18.83
N LYS A 115 7.80 -6.15 -19.88
CA LYS A 115 8.66 -5.10 -20.44
C LYS A 115 7.87 -3.91 -20.94
N ASP A 116 6.76 -4.15 -21.65
CA ASP A 116 5.88 -3.09 -22.15
C ASP A 116 5.26 -2.30 -20.99
N LYS A 117 4.79 -2.98 -19.96
CA LYS A 117 4.23 -2.32 -18.77
C LYS A 117 5.29 -1.53 -18.00
N ALA A 118 6.48 -2.08 -17.84
CA ALA A 118 7.61 -1.39 -17.19
C ALA A 118 7.94 -0.07 -17.89
N SER A 119 7.94 -0.06 -19.22
CA SER A 119 8.26 1.15 -20.01
C SER A 119 7.27 2.30 -19.82
N LYS A 120 6.06 2.00 -19.33
CA LYS A 120 4.98 2.97 -19.14
C LYS A 120 4.85 3.46 -17.69
N LEU A 121 5.51 2.79 -16.73
CA LEU A 121 5.36 3.14 -15.31
C LEU A 121 5.91 4.53 -14.98
N PHE A 122 7.09 4.86 -15.47
CA PHE A 122 7.77 6.12 -15.19
C PHE A 122 8.41 6.67 -16.45
N GLN A 123 7.96 7.83 -16.91
CA GLN A 123 8.42 8.44 -18.14
C GLN A 123 9.89 8.82 -18.13
N ASP A 124 10.43 9.17 -16.96
CA ASP A 124 11.81 9.60 -16.76
C ASP A 124 12.80 8.45 -16.52
N LYS A 125 12.30 7.22 -16.38
CA LYS A 125 13.12 6.02 -16.09
C LYS A 125 13.14 5.10 -17.31
N LYS A 126 14.33 4.82 -17.84
CA LYS A 126 14.52 3.97 -19.01
C LYS A 126 15.17 2.64 -18.68
N LYS A 127 16.00 2.60 -17.64
CA LYS A 127 16.67 1.36 -17.20
C LYS A 127 15.75 0.58 -16.27
N TYR A 128 15.73 -0.73 -16.41
CA TYR A 128 14.86 -1.60 -15.60
C TYR A 128 15.15 -1.54 -14.11
N ASN A 129 16.44 -1.44 -13.73
CA ASN A 129 16.80 -1.28 -12.33
C ASN A 129 16.24 0.03 -11.74
N GLU A 130 16.27 1.12 -12.50
CA GLU A 130 15.73 2.41 -12.06
C GLU A 130 14.20 2.37 -11.93
N VAL A 131 13.50 1.71 -12.84
CA VAL A 131 12.06 1.50 -12.79
C VAL A 131 11.68 0.70 -11.54
N VAL A 132 12.36 -0.40 -11.29
CA VAL A 132 12.08 -1.27 -10.13
C VAL A 132 12.42 -0.56 -8.83
N GLU A 133 13.55 0.13 -8.73
CA GLU A 133 13.91 0.91 -7.55
C GLU A 133 12.86 1.98 -7.21
N LYS A 134 12.38 2.69 -8.22
CA LYS A 134 11.34 3.72 -8.01
C LYS A 134 10.02 3.09 -7.59
N LEU A 135 9.62 1.99 -8.21
CA LEU A 135 8.41 1.28 -7.83
C LEU A 135 8.48 0.78 -6.38
N VAL A 136 9.58 0.17 -5.99
CA VAL A 136 9.81 -0.29 -4.60
C VAL A 136 9.75 0.88 -3.62
N PHE A 137 10.38 2.00 -3.97
CA PHE A 137 10.31 3.22 -3.16
C PHE A 137 8.87 3.71 -2.96
N GLU A 138 8.08 3.76 -4.03
CA GLU A 138 6.69 4.20 -3.97
C GLU A 138 5.82 3.24 -3.15
N LEU A 139 6.02 1.94 -3.30
CA LEU A 139 5.31 0.91 -2.53
C LEU A 139 5.64 0.99 -1.03
N GLU A 140 6.92 1.16 -0.70
CA GLU A 140 7.39 1.27 0.68
C GLU A 140 6.88 2.55 1.34
N LYS A 141 6.97 3.67 0.64
CA LYS A 141 6.47 4.98 1.08
C LYS A 141 4.96 4.96 1.37
N ALA A 142 4.20 4.23 0.55
CA ALA A 142 2.75 4.10 0.72
C ALA A 142 2.37 3.10 1.84
N GLY A 143 3.32 2.39 2.44
CA GLY A 143 3.04 1.41 3.47
C GLY A 143 2.55 0.07 2.95
N MET A 144 2.82 -0.26 1.69
CA MET A 144 2.37 -1.48 1.04
C MET A 144 3.35 -2.64 1.18
N ILE A 145 4.63 -2.35 1.37
CA ILE A 145 5.71 -3.33 1.54
C ILE A 145 6.66 -2.89 2.64
N GLU A 146 7.37 -3.86 3.21
CA GLU A 146 8.48 -3.62 4.13
C GLU A 146 9.67 -4.52 3.76
N LEU A 147 10.88 -4.02 3.98
CA LEU A 147 12.09 -4.83 3.89
C LEU A 147 12.10 -5.86 5.03
N GLU A 148 12.09 -7.13 4.68
CA GLU A 148 12.08 -8.23 5.65
C GLU A 148 13.49 -8.73 5.96
N ASN A 149 14.35 -8.80 4.94
CA ASN A 149 15.71 -9.30 5.08
C ASN A 149 16.68 -8.42 4.28
N GLU A 150 17.56 -7.72 5.00
CA GLU A 150 18.53 -6.83 4.39
C GLU A 150 19.65 -7.58 3.65
N HIS A 151 19.97 -8.82 4.07
CA HIS A 151 21.07 -9.58 3.48
C HIS A 151 20.82 -9.98 2.03
N ASP A 152 19.60 -10.41 1.74
CA ASP A 152 19.19 -10.82 0.38
C ASP A 152 18.24 -9.83 -0.29
N ASN A 153 17.95 -8.71 0.37
CA ASN A 153 17.05 -7.66 -0.11
C ASN A 153 15.63 -8.18 -0.41
N THR A 154 15.11 -9.02 0.48
CA THR A 154 13.74 -9.55 0.39
C THR A 154 12.74 -8.60 1.03
N TYR A 155 11.71 -8.26 0.29
CA TYR A 155 10.55 -7.47 0.73
C TYR A 155 9.34 -8.36 0.96
N LYS A 156 8.49 -7.92 1.87
CA LYS A 156 7.21 -8.55 2.19
C LYS A 156 6.06 -7.60 1.88
N VAL A 157 5.04 -8.10 1.21
CA VAL A 157 3.82 -7.34 0.95
C VAL A 157 2.94 -7.35 2.20
N LEU A 158 2.54 -6.16 2.65
CA LEU A 158 1.76 -5.97 3.87
C LEU A 158 0.26 -6.10 3.62
N THR A 159 -0.49 -6.35 4.69
CA THR A 159 -1.94 -6.50 4.63
C THR A 159 -2.66 -5.22 4.17
N ALA A 160 -2.06 -4.04 4.38
CA ALA A 160 -2.58 -2.78 3.84
C ALA A 160 -2.68 -2.77 2.30
N PHE A 161 -2.00 -3.66 1.60
CA PHE A 161 -2.11 -3.82 0.14
C PHE A 161 -3.55 -4.10 -0.30
N HIS A 162 -4.36 -4.76 0.53
CA HIS A 162 -5.79 -4.96 0.28
C HIS A 162 -6.53 -3.64 0.04
N TYR A 163 -6.17 -2.59 0.76
CA TYR A 163 -6.77 -1.26 0.58
C TYR A 163 -6.58 -0.74 -0.85
N MET A 164 -5.38 -0.87 -1.39
CA MET A 164 -5.09 -0.44 -2.77
C MET A 164 -5.79 -1.31 -3.82
N GLU A 165 -5.85 -2.62 -3.60
CA GLU A 165 -6.61 -3.52 -4.48
C GLU A 165 -8.08 -3.12 -4.52
N ASP A 166 -8.69 -2.90 -3.36
CA ASP A 166 -10.10 -2.52 -3.25
C ASP A 166 -10.38 -1.16 -3.90
N LEU A 167 -9.50 -0.18 -3.72
CA LEU A 167 -9.62 1.13 -4.37
C LEU A 167 -9.58 1.04 -5.88
N VAL A 168 -8.63 0.28 -6.43
CA VAL A 168 -8.50 0.09 -7.87
C VAL A 168 -9.72 -0.62 -8.43
N ASP A 169 -10.24 -1.64 -7.74
CA ASP A 169 -11.46 -2.34 -8.12
C ASP A 169 -12.68 -1.41 -8.15
N CYS A 170 -12.82 -0.53 -7.15
CA CYS A 170 -13.88 0.47 -7.11
C CYS A 170 -13.82 1.42 -8.31
N ILE A 171 -12.65 1.94 -8.64
CA ILE A 171 -12.45 2.87 -9.76
C ILE A 171 -12.75 2.17 -11.09
N THR A 172 -12.26 0.96 -11.28
CA THR A 172 -12.49 0.16 -12.49
C THR A 172 -13.97 -0.13 -12.68
N THR A 173 -14.67 -0.51 -11.60
CA THR A 173 -16.13 -0.78 -11.64
C THR A 173 -16.92 0.48 -12.01
N VAL A 174 -16.59 1.63 -11.44
CA VAL A 174 -17.25 2.91 -11.76
C VAL A 174 -17.03 3.30 -13.22
N SER A 175 -15.86 3.06 -13.78
CA SER A 175 -15.56 3.32 -15.20
C SER A 175 -16.40 2.48 -16.13
N TYR A 176 -16.73 1.25 -15.79
CA TYR A 176 -17.59 0.36 -16.59
C TYR A 176 -19.08 0.69 -16.49
N THR A 177 -19.54 1.31 -15.41
CA THR A 177 -20.95 1.70 -15.23
C THR A 177 -21.32 3.01 -15.93
N HIS A 178 -20.34 3.81 -16.39
CA HIS A 178 -20.55 5.05 -17.14
C HIS A 178 -20.38 4.89 -18.67
N LEU A 179 -20.14 3.68 -19.12
CA LEU A 179 -20.12 3.31 -20.54
C LEU A 179 -21.48 2.72 -20.96
#